data_7639e575b4806dc74737a925a1be52cf
#
_entry.id   7639e575b4806dc74737a925a1be52cf
#
_cell.length_a   1.000
_cell.length_b   1.000
_cell.length_c   1.000
_cell.angle_alpha   90.00
_cell.angle_beta   90.00
_cell.angle_gamma   90.00
#
_symmetry.space_group_name_H-M   'P 1'
#
loop_
_entity.id
_entity.type
_entity.pdbx_description
1 polymer ?
#
loop_
_entity_poly.entity_id
_entity_poly.type
_entity_poly.pdbx_seq_one_letter_code
_entity_poly.pdbx_strand_id
1 'polypeptide(L)'
;TSNKETENVKPDDGGKETEEELQKRLIHLTTVQPVVLFMKGNRESPQCGFSRKSSEALTNAGITYGTFDILSDENVRQGLKVFSDWPTYPQLYLNGELAGGNDIILEMAADGTLKTECEQAIEKWTKAKTERTNKRIESILAQSKDILLFMKGSPNEPKCGFSSKVVNALNETGEEYDTFDILKDDEIRQGMKVYSDWPT
;
A
#
# COMPACT_ATOMS: atom_id res chain seq x y z
N THR A 1 -9.74 12.74 2.63
CA THR A 1 -9.92 11.34 2.19
C THR A 1 -9.32 11.20 0.80
N SER A 2 -8.00 10.97 0.76
CA SER A 2 -7.27 10.78 -0.50
C SER A 2 -7.34 9.31 -0.89
N ASN A 3 -8.14 9.00 -1.92
CA ASN A 3 -8.04 7.74 -2.64
C ASN A 3 -6.66 7.73 -3.34
N LYS A 4 -5.73 6.92 -2.84
CA LYS A 4 -4.52 6.60 -3.61
C LYS A 4 -4.92 5.57 -4.66
N GLU A 5 -5.05 6.03 -5.90
CA GLU A 5 -4.98 5.16 -7.06
C GLU A 5 -3.63 4.43 -7.01
N THR A 6 -3.65 3.13 -7.33
CA THR A 6 -2.42 2.39 -7.56
C THR A 6 -1.74 3.01 -8.77
N GLU A 7 -0.68 3.79 -8.54
CA GLU A 7 0.12 4.34 -9.63
C GLU A 7 0.57 3.19 -10.52
N ASN A 8 0.20 3.28 -11.79
CA ASN A 8 0.75 2.44 -12.85
C ASN A 8 2.25 2.68 -12.90
N VAL A 9 3.04 1.78 -12.32
CA VAL A 9 4.48 1.74 -12.56
C VAL A 9 4.64 1.32 -14.02
N LYS A 10 4.80 2.31 -14.91
CA LYS A 10 5.20 2.04 -16.30
C LYS A 10 6.64 1.55 -16.29
N PRO A 11 6.95 0.48 -17.01
CA PRO A 11 8.35 0.12 -17.26
C PRO A 11 8.99 1.27 -18.06
N ASP A 12 10.10 1.79 -17.54
CA ASP A 12 10.97 2.71 -18.26
C ASP A 12 11.84 1.87 -19.20
N ASP A 13 11.89 2.33 -20.47
CA ASP A 13 12.73 1.82 -21.55
C ASP A 13 12.22 0.58 -22.32
N GLY A 14 12.21 0.73 -23.65
CA GLY A 14 11.84 -0.13 -24.78
C GLY A 14 12.27 -1.61 -24.82
N GLY A 15 12.57 -2.26 -23.71
CA GLY A 15 12.76 -3.69 -23.56
C GLY A 15 11.43 -4.42 -23.29
N LYS A 16 11.20 -5.56 -23.90
CA LYS A 16 10.08 -6.44 -23.52
C LYS A 16 10.28 -6.88 -22.07
N GLU A 17 9.27 -6.57 -21.21
CA GLU A 17 9.21 -7.06 -19.82
C GLU A 17 9.41 -8.57 -19.80
N THR A 18 10.36 -9.03 -19.00
CA THR A 18 10.63 -10.47 -18.84
C THR A 18 9.53 -11.13 -18.01
N GLU A 19 9.40 -12.45 -18.12
CA GLU A 19 8.44 -13.22 -17.33
C GLU A 19 8.67 -13.05 -15.81
N GLU A 20 9.93 -12.98 -15.38
CA GLU A 20 10.28 -12.77 -13.97
C GLU A 20 9.92 -11.37 -13.48
N GLU A 21 10.13 -10.34 -14.30
CA GLU A 21 9.71 -8.96 -13.98
C GLU A 21 8.20 -8.83 -13.91
N LEU A 22 7.49 -9.43 -14.87
CA LEU A 22 6.02 -9.48 -14.83
C LEU A 22 5.53 -10.20 -13.58
N GLN A 23 6.09 -11.33 -13.21
CA GLN A 23 5.72 -12.07 -12.01
C GLN A 23 5.87 -11.22 -10.73
N LYS A 24 7.02 -10.54 -10.59
CA LYS A 24 7.26 -9.61 -9.45
C LYS A 24 6.24 -8.48 -9.43
N ARG A 25 5.92 -7.94 -10.60
CA ARG A 25 4.92 -6.87 -10.74
C ARG A 25 3.51 -7.35 -10.40
N LEU A 26 3.11 -8.54 -10.83
CA LEU A 26 1.81 -9.13 -10.47
C LEU A 26 1.68 -9.34 -8.96
N ILE A 27 2.71 -9.89 -8.32
CA ILE A 27 2.76 -10.02 -6.85
C ILE A 27 2.62 -8.66 -6.19
N HIS A 28 3.35 -7.64 -6.65
CA HIS A 28 3.24 -6.29 -6.12
C HIS A 28 1.83 -5.72 -6.26
N LEU A 29 1.25 -5.78 -7.46
CA LEU A 29 -0.08 -5.22 -7.75
C LEU A 29 -1.19 -5.91 -6.93
N THR A 30 -1.08 -7.21 -6.67
CA THR A 30 -2.08 -7.95 -5.87
C THR A 30 -1.92 -7.76 -4.36
N THR A 31 -0.74 -7.29 -3.89
CA THR A 31 -0.42 -7.14 -2.46
C THR A 31 -0.26 -5.70 -1.98
N VAL A 32 -0.22 -4.71 -2.89
CA VAL A 32 0.00 -3.28 -2.55
C VAL A 32 -1.10 -2.71 -1.65
N GLN A 33 -2.29 -3.28 -1.72
CA GLN A 33 -3.43 -2.98 -0.85
C GLN A 33 -4.09 -4.30 -0.40
N PRO A 34 -4.80 -4.28 0.75
CA PRO A 34 -5.42 -5.49 1.29
C PRO A 34 -6.55 -6.05 0.41
N VAL A 35 -7.25 -5.17 -0.31
CA VAL A 35 -8.36 -5.50 -1.21
C VAL A 35 -8.12 -4.81 -2.54
N VAL A 36 -7.97 -5.58 -3.62
CA VAL A 36 -7.74 -5.05 -4.97
C VAL A 36 -8.68 -5.73 -5.96
N LEU A 37 -9.39 -4.92 -6.74
CA LEU A 37 -10.25 -5.39 -7.83
C LEU A 37 -9.58 -5.10 -9.19
N PHE A 38 -9.19 -6.15 -9.91
CA PHE A 38 -8.76 -6.05 -11.31
C PHE A 38 -9.98 -6.11 -12.20
N MET A 39 -10.25 -5.03 -12.94
CA MET A 39 -11.50 -4.84 -13.66
C MET A 39 -11.28 -4.13 -15.00
N LYS A 40 -12.28 -4.08 -15.86
CA LYS A 40 -12.28 -3.26 -17.07
C LYS A 40 -12.76 -1.85 -16.73
N GLY A 41 -11.90 -0.85 -16.95
CA GLY A 41 -12.08 0.52 -16.47
C GLY A 41 -11.73 0.65 -14.99
N ASN A 42 -12.29 1.65 -14.34
CA ASN A 42 -12.09 1.94 -12.92
C ASN A 42 -13.44 2.04 -12.18
N ARG A 43 -13.39 2.39 -10.89
CA ARG A 43 -14.59 2.52 -10.04
C ARG A 43 -15.57 3.57 -10.57
N GLU A 44 -15.07 4.70 -11.04
CA GLU A 44 -15.86 5.83 -11.53
C GLU A 44 -16.42 5.58 -12.94
N SER A 45 -15.70 4.78 -13.75
CA SER A 45 -16.05 4.47 -15.13
C SER A 45 -15.82 2.99 -15.48
N PRO A 46 -16.65 2.06 -14.96
CA PRO A 46 -16.57 0.64 -15.31
C PRO A 46 -16.94 0.43 -16.78
N GLN A 47 -16.09 -0.25 -17.55
CA GLN A 47 -16.28 -0.49 -18.98
C GLN A 47 -16.91 -1.86 -19.30
N CYS A 48 -17.48 -2.54 -18.31
CA CYS A 48 -18.13 -3.83 -18.47
C CYS A 48 -19.21 -4.02 -17.40
N GLY A 49 -20.31 -4.65 -17.75
CA GLY A 49 -21.42 -4.91 -16.80
C GLY A 49 -21.00 -5.77 -15.60
N PHE A 50 -20.13 -6.75 -15.78
CA PHE A 50 -19.59 -7.56 -14.68
C PHE A 50 -18.68 -6.72 -13.76
N SER A 51 -17.78 -5.92 -14.33
CA SER A 51 -16.93 -5.00 -13.57
C SER A 51 -17.73 -4.02 -12.74
N ARG A 52 -18.81 -3.48 -13.32
CA ARG A 52 -19.73 -2.58 -12.61
C ARG A 52 -20.37 -3.25 -11.41
N LYS A 53 -20.98 -4.44 -11.62
CA LYS A 53 -21.67 -5.18 -10.55
C LYS A 53 -20.73 -5.51 -9.38
N SER A 54 -19.50 -5.98 -9.67
CA SER A 54 -18.51 -6.27 -8.64
C SER A 54 -18.05 -5.02 -7.88
N SER A 55 -17.83 -3.92 -8.59
CA SER A 55 -17.47 -2.63 -7.99
C SER A 55 -18.59 -2.07 -7.11
N GLU A 56 -19.85 -2.16 -7.57
CA GLU A 56 -21.05 -1.78 -6.80
C GLU A 56 -21.20 -2.64 -5.53
N ALA A 57 -20.98 -3.96 -5.62
CA ALA A 57 -21.06 -4.86 -4.48
C ALA A 57 -20.07 -4.48 -3.37
N LEU A 58 -18.79 -4.24 -3.71
CA LEU A 58 -17.78 -3.79 -2.76
C LEU A 58 -18.12 -2.40 -2.17
N THR A 59 -18.59 -1.48 -3.00
CA THR A 59 -18.98 -0.14 -2.57
C THR A 59 -20.17 -0.18 -1.62
N ASN A 60 -21.19 -0.97 -1.93
CA ASN A 60 -22.37 -1.15 -1.08
C ASN A 60 -22.06 -1.84 0.25
N ALA A 61 -21.07 -2.74 0.26
CA ALA A 61 -20.56 -3.34 1.50
C ALA A 61 -19.73 -2.35 2.36
N GLY A 62 -19.48 -1.13 1.86
CA GLY A 62 -18.70 -0.09 2.57
C GLY A 62 -17.19 -0.37 2.61
N ILE A 63 -16.68 -1.22 1.71
CA ILE A 63 -15.26 -1.62 1.66
C ILE A 63 -14.43 -0.56 0.94
N THR A 64 -13.26 -0.24 1.55
CA THR A 64 -12.21 0.51 0.86
C THR A 64 -11.33 -0.47 0.09
N TYR A 65 -11.21 -0.30 -1.22
CA TYR A 65 -10.44 -1.18 -2.09
C TYR A 65 -9.73 -0.40 -3.20
N GLY A 66 -8.62 -0.94 -3.69
CA GLY A 66 -7.94 -0.48 -4.89
C GLY A 66 -8.55 -1.07 -6.15
N THR A 67 -8.37 -0.39 -7.28
CA THR A 67 -8.75 -0.91 -8.60
C THR A 67 -7.56 -0.86 -9.54
N PHE A 68 -7.49 -1.84 -10.46
CA PHE A 68 -6.56 -1.83 -11.58
C PHE A 68 -7.33 -2.03 -12.88
N ASP A 69 -7.16 -1.09 -13.82
CA ASP A 69 -7.76 -1.22 -15.15
C ASP A 69 -6.92 -2.14 -16.05
N ILE A 70 -7.41 -3.36 -16.23
CA ILE A 70 -6.74 -4.37 -17.07
C ILE A 70 -6.71 -4.02 -18.56
N LEU A 71 -7.44 -3.01 -18.99
CA LEU A 71 -7.40 -2.53 -20.38
C LEU A 71 -6.21 -1.59 -20.62
N SER A 72 -5.60 -1.06 -19.56
CA SER A 72 -4.44 -0.19 -19.64
C SER A 72 -3.11 -0.94 -19.80
N ASP A 73 -3.08 -2.26 -19.52
CA ASP A 73 -1.86 -3.07 -19.53
C ASP A 73 -2.14 -4.52 -19.93
N GLU A 74 -1.76 -4.86 -21.17
CA GLU A 74 -2.01 -6.21 -21.72
C GLU A 74 -1.14 -7.29 -21.06
N ASN A 75 0.10 -6.98 -20.62
CA ASN A 75 0.95 -7.93 -19.93
C ASN A 75 0.32 -8.33 -18.58
N VAL A 76 -0.14 -7.35 -17.80
CA VAL A 76 -0.87 -7.61 -16.56
C VAL A 76 -2.16 -8.38 -16.84
N ARG A 77 -2.91 -7.98 -17.87
CA ARG A 77 -4.17 -8.62 -18.24
C ARG A 77 -4.00 -10.09 -18.61
N GLN A 78 -2.98 -10.47 -19.36
CA GLN A 78 -2.74 -11.89 -19.69
C GLN A 78 -2.03 -12.59 -18.54
N GLY A 79 -1.05 -11.93 -17.91
CA GLY A 79 -0.26 -12.50 -16.82
C GLY A 79 -1.10 -12.91 -15.63
N LEU A 80 -2.07 -12.07 -15.19
CA LEU A 80 -2.94 -12.41 -14.06
C LEU A 80 -3.81 -13.65 -14.31
N LYS A 81 -4.24 -13.93 -15.55
CA LYS A 81 -4.98 -15.16 -15.85
C LYS A 81 -4.16 -16.41 -15.61
N VAL A 82 -2.87 -16.35 -15.96
CA VAL A 82 -1.93 -17.44 -15.71
C VAL A 82 -1.57 -17.52 -14.22
N PHE A 83 -1.28 -16.36 -13.61
CA PHE A 83 -0.89 -16.23 -12.20
C PHE A 83 -1.94 -16.81 -11.25
N SER A 84 -3.22 -16.59 -11.53
CA SER A 84 -4.34 -17.01 -10.68
C SER A 84 -5.03 -18.29 -11.16
N ASP A 85 -4.62 -18.84 -12.30
CA ASP A 85 -5.37 -19.90 -13.01
C ASP A 85 -6.87 -19.55 -13.21
N TRP A 86 -7.14 -18.26 -13.50
CA TRP A 86 -8.49 -17.73 -13.64
C TRP A 86 -8.64 -16.93 -14.95
N PRO A 87 -9.45 -17.39 -15.91
CA PRO A 87 -9.43 -16.86 -17.28
C PRO A 87 -10.18 -15.55 -17.51
N THR A 88 -10.98 -15.10 -16.55
CA THR A 88 -11.94 -14.00 -16.76
C THR A 88 -11.73 -12.84 -15.79
N TYR A 89 -12.34 -11.68 -16.10
CA TYR A 89 -12.39 -10.49 -15.25
C TYR A 89 -13.85 -10.07 -15.00
N PRO A 90 -14.12 -9.42 -13.84
CA PRO A 90 -13.20 -8.96 -12.81
C PRO A 90 -12.60 -10.08 -11.98
N GLN A 91 -11.48 -9.77 -11.27
CA GLN A 91 -10.85 -10.63 -10.27
C GLN A 91 -10.63 -9.82 -8.99
N LEU A 92 -11.13 -10.35 -7.87
CA LEU A 92 -10.93 -9.76 -6.54
C LEU A 92 -9.78 -10.47 -5.84
N TYR A 93 -8.82 -9.69 -5.34
CA TYR A 93 -7.72 -10.19 -4.53
C TYR A 93 -7.81 -9.68 -3.10
N LEU A 94 -7.58 -10.57 -2.14
CA LEU A 94 -7.48 -10.29 -0.72
C LEU A 94 -6.07 -10.66 -0.25
N ASN A 95 -5.26 -9.66 0.10
CA ASN A 95 -3.85 -9.85 0.50
C ASN A 95 -3.00 -10.65 -0.51
N GLY A 96 -3.24 -10.49 -1.80
CA GLY A 96 -2.52 -11.18 -2.87
C GLY A 96 -3.10 -12.54 -3.28
N GLU A 97 -4.11 -13.04 -2.59
CA GLU A 97 -4.81 -14.28 -2.92
C GLU A 97 -6.09 -13.99 -3.68
N LEU A 98 -6.38 -14.75 -4.74
CA LEU A 98 -7.61 -14.61 -5.51
C LEU A 98 -8.82 -15.06 -4.66
N ALA A 99 -9.72 -14.13 -4.37
CA ALA A 99 -10.99 -14.44 -3.71
C ALA A 99 -12.03 -14.96 -4.73
N GLY A 100 -12.02 -14.42 -5.96
CA GLY A 100 -12.91 -14.90 -7.04
C GLY A 100 -13.21 -13.87 -8.10
N GLY A 101 -14.03 -14.27 -9.06
CA GLY A 101 -14.60 -13.45 -10.12
C GLY A 101 -15.97 -12.85 -9.75
N ASN A 102 -16.63 -12.25 -10.75
CA ASN A 102 -17.93 -11.57 -10.55
C ASN A 102 -18.97 -12.42 -9.80
N ASP A 103 -19.12 -13.68 -10.17
CA ASP A 103 -20.19 -14.51 -9.62
C ASP A 103 -19.95 -14.82 -8.15
N ILE A 104 -18.70 -15.12 -7.77
CA ILE A 104 -18.30 -15.34 -6.38
C ILE A 104 -18.45 -14.05 -5.56
N ILE A 105 -18.04 -12.89 -6.10
CA ILE A 105 -18.22 -11.60 -5.42
C ILE A 105 -19.70 -11.31 -5.13
N LEU A 106 -20.58 -11.59 -6.08
CA LEU A 106 -22.00 -11.36 -5.91
C LEU A 106 -22.65 -12.38 -4.93
N GLU A 107 -22.19 -13.63 -4.92
CA GLU A 107 -22.61 -14.63 -3.95
C GLU A 107 -22.20 -14.21 -2.54
N MET A 108 -20.93 -13.86 -2.34
CA MET A 108 -20.42 -13.33 -1.06
C MET A 108 -21.14 -12.05 -0.61
N ALA A 109 -21.57 -11.20 -1.55
CA ALA A 109 -22.35 -10.01 -1.22
C ALA A 109 -23.77 -10.38 -0.77
N ALA A 110 -24.38 -11.40 -1.37
CA ALA A 110 -25.72 -11.84 -1.06
C ALA A 110 -25.82 -12.55 0.30
N ASP A 111 -24.81 -13.33 0.68
CA ASP A 111 -24.74 -14.05 1.96
C ASP A 111 -24.10 -13.24 3.08
N GLY A 112 -23.56 -12.04 2.77
CA GLY A 112 -22.92 -11.12 3.74
C GLY A 112 -21.46 -11.42 4.04
N THR A 113 -20.85 -12.46 3.47
CA THR A 113 -19.46 -12.84 3.72
C THR A 113 -18.46 -11.88 3.08
N LEU A 114 -18.81 -11.18 1.98
CA LEU A 114 -17.93 -10.23 1.30
C LEU A 114 -17.34 -9.19 2.25
N LYS A 115 -18.20 -8.62 3.10
CA LYS A 115 -17.76 -7.61 4.07
C LYS A 115 -16.77 -8.20 5.08
N THR A 116 -17.13 -9.34 5.65
CA THR A 116 -16.33 -10.02 6.68
C THR A 116 -14.95 -10.40 6.15
N GLU A 117 -14.88 -11.03 4.99
CA GLU A 117 -13.62 -11.44 4.35
C GLU A 117 -12.71 -10.25 4.02
N CYS A 118 -13.30 -9.18 3.47
CA CYS A 118 -12.55 -7.96 3.19
C CYS A 118 -12.04 -7.26 4.47
N GLU A 119 -12.86 -7.19 5.53
CA GLU A 119 -12.46 -6.60 6.82
C GLU A 119 -11.33 -7.41 7.48
N GLN A 120 -11.40 -8.74 7.46
CA GLN A 120 -10.32 -9.62 7.93
C GLN A 120 -9.03 -9.44 7.13
N ALA A 121 -9.14 -9.30 5.81
CA ALA A 121 -7.99 -9.03 4.95
C ALA A 121 -7.34 -7.67 5.29
N ILE A 122 -8.16 -6.63 5.51
CA ILE A 122 -7.69 -5.29 5.91
C ILE A 122 -7.00 -5.33 7.27
N GLU A 123 -7.56 -6.04 8.25
CA GLU A 123 -6.97 -6.17 9.58
C GLU A 123 -5.61 -6.90 9.53
N LYS A 124 -5.56 -8.05 8.86
CA LYS A 124 -4.33 -8.84 8.66
C LYS A 124 -3.23 -8.00 7.99
N TRP A 125 -3.58 -7.29 6.92
CA TRP A 125 -2.63 -6.42 6.18
C TRP A 125 -2.12 -5.27 7.04
N THR A 126 -3.02 -4.61 7.79
CA THR A 126 -2.67 -3.49 8.67
C THR A 126 -1.73 -3.95 9.77
N LYS A 127 -2.01 -5.09 10.40
CA LYS A 127 -1.16 -5.69 11.43
C LYS A 127 0.23 -6.02 10.88
N ALA A 128 0.30 -6.72 9.75
CA ALA A 128 1.58 -7.08 9.12
C ALA A 128 2.38 -5.83 8.71
N LYS A 129 1.73 -4.79 8.20
CA LYS A 129 2.36 -3.50 7.86
C LYS A 129 2.93 -2.82 9.10
N THR A 130 2.16 -2.76 10.18
CA THR A 130 2.59 -2.16 11.46
C THR A 130 3.80 -2.92 12.04
N GLU A 131 3.76 -4.25 12.07
CA GLU A 131 4.87 -5.07 12.55
C GLU A 131 6.15 -4.86 11.71
N ARG A 132 6.03 -4.79 10.38
CA ARG A 132 7.16 -4.50 9.50
C ARG A 132 7.74 -3.11 9.76
N THR A 133 6.90 -2.11 9.91
CA THR A 133 7.31 -0.72 10.20
C THR A 133 7.99 -0.64 11.57
N ASN A 134 7.46 -1.30 12.59
CA ASN A 134 8.05 -1.35 13.92
C ASN A 134 9.45 -1.98 13.89
N LYS A 135 9.64 -3.11 13.19
CA LYS A 135 10.97 -3.74 13.01
C LYS A 135 11.97 -2.79 12.32
N ARG A 136 11.52 -2.00 11.34
CA ARG A 136 12.38 -0.99 10.70
C ARG A 136 12.77 0.12 11.67
N ILE A 137 11.83 0.61 12.49
CA ILE A 137 12.09 1.60 13.54
C ILE A 137 13.09 1.06 14.55
N GLU A 138 12.86 -0.15 15.06
CA GLU A 138 13.78 -0.82 16.01
C GLU A 138 15.19 -0.97 15.43
N SER A 139 15.30 -1.32 14.15
CA SER A 139 16.59 -1.41 13.45
C SER A 139 17.30 -0.04 13.36
N ILE A 140 16.56 1.03 13.10
CA ILE A 140 17.09 2.40 13.06
C ILE A 140 17.59 2.81 14.45
N LEU A 141 16.80 2.55 15.50
CA LEU A 141 17.16 2.84 16.88
C LEU A 141 18.40 2.06 17.32
N ALA A 142 18.49 0.76 16.99
CA ALA A 142 19.61 -0.10 17.38
C ALA A 142 20.94 0.25 16.67
N GLN A 143 20.88 0.89 15.51
CA GLN A 143 22.08 1.29 14.73
C GLN A 143 22.53 2.73 15.03
N SER A 144 21.73 3.47 15.78
CA SER A 144 21.99 4.87 16.11
C SER A 144 22.78 4.99 17.42
N LYS A 145 23.37 6.17 17.65
CA LYS A 145 23.95 6.57 18.94
C LYS A 145 22.87 6.59 20.03
N ASP A 146 23.30 6.79 21.27
CA ASP A 146 22.40 6.87 22.43
C ASP A 146 21.29 7.94 22.27
N ILE A 147 21.55 8.97 21.50
CA ILE A 147 20.58 10.02 21.15
C ILE A 147 20.30 9.98 19.65
N LEU A 148 19.07 9.74 19.26
CA LEU A 148 18.59 9.82 17.87
C LEU A 148 17.46 10.84 17.76
N LEU A 149 17.65 11.86 16.94
CA LEU A 149 16.61 12.86 16.64
C LEU A 149 15.88 12.55 15.33
N PHE A 150 14.61 12.23 15.41
CA PHE A 150 13.72 12.22 14.25
C PHE A 150 13.28 13.65 13.94
N MET A 151 13.67 14.19 12.79
CA MET A 151 13.48 15.59 12.45
C MET A 151 13.04 15.79 11.00
N LYS A 152 12.58 16.98 10.66
CA LYS A 152 12.32 17.38 9.27
C LYS A 152 13.56 18.09 8.72
N GLY A 153 14.20 17.48 7.71
CA GLY A 153 15.45 17.93 7.13
C GLY A 153 16.67 17.36 7.85
N SER A 154 17.77 18.13 7.87
CA SER A 154 19.01 17.77 8.53
C SER A 154 19.43 18.82 9.57
N PRO A 155 20.41 18.54 10.43
CA PRO A 155 20.94 19.55 11.39
C PRO A 155 21.42 20.83 10.71
N ASN A 156 22.05 20.71 9.54
CA ASN A 156 22.55 21.84 8.78
C ASN A 156 21.45 22.59 8.00
N GLU A 157 20.34 21.91 7.72
CA GLU A 157 19.21 22.46 6.96
C GLU A 157 17.87 21.96 7.51
N PRO A 158 17.46 22.43 8.71
CA PRO A 158 16.17 22.06 9.29
C PRO A 158 15.03 22.63 8.45
N LYS A 159 14.05 21.78 8.10
CA LYS A 159 12.87 22.16 7.28
C LYS A 159 11.65 22.58 8.15
N CYS A 160 11.84 22.75 9.46
CA CYS A 160 10.78 23.10 10.40
C CYS A 160 11.38 23.87 11.60
N GLY A 161 10.67 24.91 12.06
CA GLY A 161 11.12 25.71 13.20
C GLY A 161 11.27 24.92 14.51
N PHE A 162 10.44 23.90 14.73
CA PHE A 162 10.60 23.00 15.88
C PHE A 162 11.87 22.15 15.75
N SER A 163 12.15 21.58 14.56
CA SER A 163 13.38 20.82 14.31
C SER A 163 14.63 21.71 14.55
N SER A 164 14.61 22.96 14.08
CA SER A 164 15.69 23.91 14.30
C SER A 164 15.95 24.17 15.79
N LYS A 165 14.87 24.38 16.57
CA LYS A 165 15.00 24.62 18.02
C LYS A 165 15.60 23.42 18.75
N VAL A 166 15.17 22.20 18.42
CA VAL A 166 15.71 20.97 19.04
C VAL A 166 17.18 20.77 18.66
N VAL A 167 17.55 20.97 17.39
CA VAL A 167 18.93 20.90 16.94
C VAL A 167 19.82 21.90 17.71
N ASN A 168 19.38 23.14 17.87
CA ASN A 168 20.15 24.15 18.62
C ASN A 168 20.31 23.73 20.08
N ALA A 169 19.25 23.25 20.72
CA ALA A 169 19.32 22.79 22.11
C ALA A 169 20.26 21.59 22.29
N LEU A 170 20.24 20.61 21.37
CA LEU A 170 21.17 19.47 21.41
C LEU A 170 22.63 19.92 21.19
N ASN A 171 22.86 20.82 20.26
CA ASN A 171 24.23 21.38 20.03
C ASN A 171 24.77 22.12 21.26
N GLU A 172 23.91 22.78 22.05
CA GLU A 172 24.30 23.46 23.28
C GLU A 172 24.70 22.48 24.41
N THR A 173 24.21 21.23 24.39
CA THR A 173 24.58 20.20 25.38
C THR A 173 26.02 19.68 25.13
N GLY A 174 26.50 19.75 23.89
CA GLY A 174 27.75 19.15 23.47
C GLY A 174 27.74 17.63 23.32
N GLU A 175 26.55 17.00 23.48
CA GLU A 175 26.39 15.56 23.32
C GLU A 175 26.33 15.18 21.83
N GLU A 176 26.88 14.02 21.50
CA GLU A 176 26.80 13.48 20.16
C GLU A 176 25.42 12.84 19.94
N TYR A 177 24.79 13.12 18.78
CA TYR A 177 23.53 12.54 18.40
C TYR A 177 23.50 12.21 16.91
N ASP A 178 22.68 11.24 16.55
CA ASP A 178 22.33 10.93 15.16
C ASP A 178 21.00 11.59 14.77
N THR A 179 20.74 11.67 13.48
CA THR A 179 19.50 12.25 12.97
C THR A 179 18.87 11.38 11.90
N PHE A 180 17.53 11.35 11.88
CA PHE A 180 16.75 10.72 10.83
C PHE A 180 15.79 11.74 10.21
N ASP A 181 15.93 11.98 8.90
CA ASP A 181 15.03 12.88 8.17
C ASP A 181 13.71 12.19 7.80
N ILE A 182 12.66 12.46 8.59
CA ILE A 182 11.32 11.89 8.38
C ILE A 182 10.62 12.37 7.11
N LEU A 183 11.15 13.36 6.38
CA LEU A 183 10.59 13.79 5.11
C LEU A 183 10.98 12.85 3.96
N LYS A 184 12.03 12.05 4.15
CA LYS A 184 12.51 11.08 3.17
C LYS A 184 11.83 9.71 3.27
N ASP A 185 11.08 9.46 4.35
CA ASP A 185 10.43 8.18 4.61
C ASP A 185 9.09 8.39 5.33
N ASP A 186 8.01 8.44 4.54
CA ASP A 186 6.67 8.66 5.09
C ASP A 186 6.18 7.45 5.90
N GLU A 187 6.62 6.23 5.59
CA GLU A 187 6.27 5.04 6.38
C GLU A 187 6.84 5.16 7.81
N ILE A 188 8.12 5.51 7.95
CA ILE A 188 8.75 5.75 9.26
C ILE A 188 8.12 6.97 9.94
N ARG A 189 7.86 8.04 9.19
CA ARG A 189 7.21 9.25 9.73
C ARG A 189 5.86 8.98 10.37
N GLN A 190 5.01 8.19 9.71
CA GLN A 190 3.70 7.84 10.28
C GLN A 190 3.83 6.74 11.33
N GLY A 191 4.70 5.76 11.10
CA GLY A 191 4.94 4.66 12.03
C GLY A 191 5.47 5.10 13.38
N MET A 192 6.39 6.07 13.41
CA MET A 192 6.93 6.61 14.66
C MET A 192 5.86 7.18 15.59
N LYS A 193 4.81 7.80 15.04
CA LYS A 193 3.71 8.33 15.85
C LYS A 193 2.93 7.23 16.58
N VAL A 194 2.78 6.08 15.92
CA VAL A 194 2.13 4.91 16.50
C VAL A 194 3.08 4.19 17.46
N TYR A 195 4.33 4.01 17.05
CA TYR A 195 5.35 3.31 17.83
C TYR A 195 5.66 4.00 19.17
N SER A 196 5.76 5.32 19.17
CA SER A 196 6.08 6.13 20.36
C SER A 196 4.85 6.61 21.13
N ASP A 197 3.63 6.32 20.63
CA ASP A 197 2.37 6.91 21.13
C ASP A 197 2.42 8.46 21.21
N TRP A 198 3.15 9.08 20.26
CA TRP A 198 3.34 10.52 20.20
C TRP A 198 2.95 11.07 18.82
N PRO A 199 1.85 11.83 18.71
CA PRO A 199 1.23 12.17 17.42
C PRO A 199 1.89 13.31 16.64
N THR A 200 2.90 13.97 17.20
CA THR A 200 3.54 15.14 16.57
C THR A 200 4.95 14.91 16.11
#